data_94e36667fc0bd1ad7206421d4b24e387
#
_entry.id   94e36667fc0bd1ad7206421d4b24e387
#
_cell.length_a   1.000
_cell.length_b   1.000
_cell.length_c   1.000
_cell.angle_alpha   90.00
_cell.angle_beta   90.00
_cell.angle_gamma   90.00
#
_symmetry.space_group_name_H-M   'P 1'
#
loop_
_entity.id
_entity.type
_entity.pdbx_description
1 polymer ?
#
loop_
_entity_poly.entity_id
_entity_poly.type
_entity_poly.pdbx_seq_one_letter_code
_entity_poly.pdbx_strand_id
1 'polypeptide(L)'
;SSVYSVFDESRLEGTLQSLDDYKSAAEALGIKVGKMKKDEIKDAIKVADVDSRFVFREDAIARLYGGKQILQPTAMLAIQSIQASISRHTGAARLLSTGLAEMSGFWMDSETGIPCKCRPDWLVMAGEMTTGIVDVKSCCDASAEGFARGIATMGYDLQAAYYQDGIKALTGRTLPFHFIAVEKDAPFATAVYKASDEMIEVGRAKYRGALQLLKWCRENNQWPAYQPSGVIEEIDLPRWAANFNLDD
;
A
#
# COMPACT_ATOMS: atom_id res chain seq x y z
N SER A 1 15.10 14.70 4.05
CA SER A 1 15.36 14.21 2.69
C SER A 1 14.17 13.37 2.23
N SER A 2 13.61 13.64 1.04
CA SER A 2 12.47 12.87 0.53
C SER A 2 12.85 11.40 0.32
N VAL A 3 11.97 10.48 0.74
CA VAL A 3 12.12 9.03 0.56
C VAL A 3 12.00 8.64 -0.92
N TYR A 4 11.40 9.52 -1.74
CA TYR A 4 11.12 9.29 -3.16
C TYR A 4 11.92 10.24 -4.05
N SER A 5 12.21 9.80 -5.27
CA SER A 5 12.74 10.61 -6.37
C SER A 5 11.93 10.31 -7.65
N VAL A 6 11.68 11.35 -8.44
CA VAL A 6 11.07 11.16 -9.77
C VAL A 6 12.14 10.68 -10.73
N PHE A 7 11.80 9.66 -11.50
CA PHE A 7 12.68 9.14 -12.53
C PHE A 7 12.81 10.14 -13.68
N ASP A 8 14.06 10.42 -14.07
CA ASP A 8 14.40 11.34 -15.15
C ASP A 8 15.33 10.63 -16.13
N GLU A 9 14.79 10.22 -17.27
CA GLU A 9 15.50 9.51 -18.30
C GLU A 9 16.65 10.32 -18.90
N SER A 10 16.51 11.65 -19.01
CA SER A 10 17.56 12.52 -19.58
C SER A 10 18.88 12.46 -18.82
N ARG A 11 18.81 12.16 -17.53
CA ARG A 11 20.01 12.00 -16.66
C ARG A 11 20.76 10.70 -16.89
N LEU A 12 20.22 9.81 -17.70
CA LEU A 12 20.78 8.51 -18.02
C LEU A 12 21.25 8.43 -19.50
N GLU A 13 21.21 9.54 -20.21
CA GLU A 13 21.72 9.61 -21.59
C GLU A 13 23.22 9.26 -21.62
N GLY A 14 23.61 8.50 -22.63
CA GLY A 14 24.98 8.04 -22.80
C GLY A 14 25.39 6.86 -21.87
N THR A 15 24.49 6.34 -21.04
CA THR A 15 24.77 5.14 -20.25
C THR A 15 24.58 3.86 -21.07
N LEU A 16 25.42 2.85 -20.79
CA LEU A 16 25.32 1.52 -21.43
C LEU A 16 24.10 0.75 -20.88
N GLN A 17 23.19 0.32 -21.74
CA GLN A 17 21.98 -0.38 -21.36
C GLN A 17 21.78 -1.69 -22.12
N SER A 18 21.90 -1.66 -23.45
CA SER A 18 21.65 -2.80 -24.32
C SER A 18 22.88 -3.70 -24.45
N LEU A 19 22.68 -4.90 -25.01
CA LEU A 19 23.79 -5.80 -25.35
C LEU A 19 24.69 -5.17 -26.43
N ASP A 20 24.10 -4.40 -27.35
CA ASP A 20 24.85 -3.76 -28.43
C ASP A 20 25.69 -2.59 -27.88
N ASP A 21 25.19 -1.83 -26.91
CA ASP A 21 26.01 -0.83 -26.20
C ASP A 21 27.23 -1.47 -25.54
N TYR A 22 27.02 -2.64 -24.88
CA TYR A 22 28.11 -3.35 -24.22
C TYR A 22 29.14 -3.88 -25.23
N LYS A 23 28.69 -4.41 -26.37
CA LYS A 23 29.60 -4.87 -27.43
C LYS A 23 30.41 -3.69 -28.01
N SER A 24 29.75 -2.58 -28.28
CA SER A 24 30.41 -1.36 -28.82
C SER A 24 31.42 -0.81 -27.83
N ALA A 25 31.10 -0.75 -26.55
CA ALA A 25 32.02 -0.33 -25.50
C ALA A 25 33.23 -1.31 -25.36
N ALA A 26 32.97 -2.59 -25.42
CA ALA A 26 33.99 -3.64 -25.37
C ALA A 26 34.95 -3.54 -26.56
N GLU A 27 34.40 -3.35 -27.77
CA GLU A 27 35.20 -3.14 -28.98
C GLU A 27 36.09 -1.91 -28.88
N ALA A 28 35.56 -0.78 -28.37
CA ALA A 28 36.34 0.44 -28.13
C ALA A 28 37.49 0.25 -27.12
N LEU A 29 37.38 -0.76 -26.25
CA LEU A 29 38.41 -1.17 -25.30
C LEU A 29 39.32 -2.30 -25.83
N GLY A 30 39.10 -2.76 -27.06
CA GLY A 30 39.86 -3.88 -27.66
C GLY A 30 39.48 -5.26 -27.11
N ILE A 31 38.35 -5.40 -26.44
CA ILE A 31 37.90 -6.65 -25.83
C ILE A 31 37.17 -7.52 -26.91
N LYS A 32 37.63 -8.76 -27.10
CA LYS A 32 36.94 -9.73 -27.97
C LYS A 32 35.82 -10.42 -27.25
N VAL A 33 34.56 -10.06 -27.56
CA VAL A 33 33.37 -10.55 -26.84
C VAL A 33 32.89 -11.95 -27.28
N GLY A 34 33.15 -12.38 -28.53
CA GLY A 34 32.84 -13.74 -29.01
C GLY A 34 31.49 -14.27 -28.57
N LYS A 35 31.49 -15.35 -27.77
CA LYS A 35 30.30 -16.00 -27.19
C LYS A 35 29.96 -15.53 -25.77
N MET A 36 30.58 -14.47 -25.28
CA MET A 36 30.35 -13.95 -23.92
C MET A 36 28.89 -13.51 -23.72
N LYS A 37 28.38 -13.80 -22.53
CA LYS A 37 27.07 -13.29 -22.11
C LYS A 37 27.18 -11.81 -21.70
N LYS A 38 26.03 -11.14 -21.63
CA LYS A 38 25.94 -9.70 -21.29
C LYS A 38 26.70 -9.36 -20.01
N ASP A 39 26.53 -10.16 -18.95
CA ASP A 39 27.18 -9.91 -17.65
C ASP A 39 28.71 -10.11 -17.73
N GLU A 40 29.18 -11.12 -18.47
CA GLU A 40 30.60 -11.35 -18.70
C GLU A 40 31.25 -10.20 -19.48
N ILE A 41 30.55 -9.63 -20.47
CA ILE A 41 31.00 -8.45 -21.21
C ILE A 41 31.06 -7.23 -20.28
N LYS A 42 30.04 -7.05 -19.43
CA LYS A 42 29.98 -5.98 -18.44
C LYS A 42 31.19 -6.03 -17.49
N ASP A 43 31.49 -7.22 -16.95
CA ASP A 43 32.60 -7.39 -16.03
C ASP A 43 33.95 -7.16 -16.73
N ALA A 44 34.10 -7.61 -17.97
CA ALA A 44 35.30 -7.36 -18.76
C ALA A 44 35.50 -5.86 -19.04
N ILE A 45 34.43 -5.12 -19.34
CA ILE A 45 34.47 -3.65 -19.51
C ILE A 45 34.87 -2.99 -18.18
N LYS A 46 34.29 -3.35 -17.05
CA LYS A 46 34.61 -2.79 -15.74
C LYS A 46 36.07 -2.95 -15.37
N VAL A 47 36.69 -4.06 -15.76
CA VAL A 47 38.10 -4.31 -15.51
C VAL A 47 39.02 -3.50 -16.46
N ALA A 48 38.62 -3.35 -17.72
CA ALA A 48 39.45 -2.72 -18.76
C ALA A 48 39.29 -1.20 -18.81
N ASP A 49 38.17 -0.65 -18.35
CA ASP A 49 37.84 0.78 -18.38
C ASP A 49 38.43 1.52 -17.16
N VAL A 50 39.75 1.56 -17.07
CA VAL A 50 40.49 2.20 -15.94
C VAL A 50 40.11 3.68 -15.78
N ASP A 51 39.83 4.38 -16.88
CA ASP A 51 39.48 5.80 -16.89
C ASP A 51 37.99 6.07 -16.66
N SER A 52 37.18 5.02 -16.41
CA SER A 52 35.76 5.11 -16.18
C SER A 52 34.98 5.87 -17.29
N ARG A 53 35.37 5.65 -18.54
CA ARG A 53 34.76 6.29 -19.73
C ARG A 53 33.35 5.82 -20.00
N PHE A 54 33.04 4.62 -19.55
CA PHE A 54 31.73 3.99 -19.73
C PHE A 54 30.97 3.90 -18.43
N VAL A 55 29.72 4.33 -18.43
CA VAL A 55 28.83 4.28 -17.26
C VAL A 55 27.68 3.31 -17.55
N PHE A 56 27.53 2.30 -16.73
CA PHE A 56 26.41 1.39 -16.82
C PHE A 56 25.15 2.03 -16.26
N ARG A 57 24.02 1.85 -16.95
CA ARG A 57 22.73 2.44 -16.57
C ARG A 57 22.35 2.13 -15.13
N GLU A 58 22.50 0.89 -14.70
CA GLU A 58 22.19 0.46 -13.33
C GLU A 58 23.08 1.16 -12.28
N ASP A 59 24.38 1.33 -12.57
CA ASP A 59 25.31 2.03 -11.67
C ASP A 59 25.00 3.53 -11.63
N ALA A 60 24.58 4.12 -12.75
CA ALA A 60 24.09 5.50 -12.81
C ALA A 60 22.78 5.67 -12.00
N ILE A 61 21.82 4.76 -12.15
CA ILE A 61 20.58 4.75 -11.36
C ILE A 61 20.91 4.63 -9.87
N ALA A 62 21.75 3.70 -9.49
CA ALA A 62 22.14 3.53 -8.09
C ALA A 62 22.80 4.78 -7.50
N ARG A 63 23.64 5.48 -8.29
CA ARG A 63 24.29 6.74 -7.88
C ARG A 63 23.30 7.89 -7.74
N LEU A 64 22.40 8.05 -8.72
CA LEU A 64 21.44 9.17 -8.77
C LEU A 64 20.30 9.02 -7.76
N TYR A 65 19.86 7.79 -7.53
CA TYR A 65 18.64 7.49 -6.78
C TYR A 65 18.86 6.56 -5.57
N GLY A 66 20.11 6.21 -5.28
CA GLY A 66 20.44 5.27 -4.21
C GLY A 66 19.77 5.59 -2.88
N GLY A 67 19.12 4.58 -2.27
CA GLY A 67 18.39 4.73 -1.01
C GLY A 67 17.00 5.37 -1.13
N LYS A 68 16.55 5.71 -2.35
CA LYS A 68 15.21 6.29 -2.60
C LYS A 68 14.35 5.37 -3.45
N GLN A 69 13.06 5.39 -3.21
CA GLN A 69 12.10 4.77 -4.11
C GLN A 69 11.93 5.65 -5.36
N ILE A 70 12.12 5.05 -6.53
CA ILE A 70 12.01 5.76 -7.81
C ILE A 70 10.56 5.73 -8.26
N LEU A 71 10.01 6.91 -8.55
CA LEU A 71 8.67 7.07 -9.11
C LEU A 71 8.75 7.46 -10.59
N GLN A 72 7.92 6.85 -11.40
CA GLN A 72 7.71 7.31 -12.79
C GLN A 72 7.06 8.70 -12.78
N PRO A 73 7.36 9.56 -13.76
CA PRO A 73 6.75 10.89 -13.85
C PRO A 73 5.22 10.88 -13.83
N THR A 74 4.60 9.92 -14.52
CA THR A 74 3.15 9.73 -14.54
C THR A 74 2.57 9.40 -13.17
N ALA A 75 3.25 8.56 -12.38
CA ALA A 75 2.84 8.25 -11.01
C ALA A 75 2.93 9.49 -10.11
N MET A 76 3.97 10.31 -10.28
CA MET A 76 4.11 11.56 -9.53
C MET A 76 2.99 12.56 -9.87
N LEU A 77 2.63 12.69 -11.14
CA LEU A 77 1.51 13.53 -11.57
C LEU A 77 0.18 13.05 -11.00
N ALA A 78 -0.06 11.74 -10.96
CA ALA A 78 -1.25 11.18 -10.33
C ALA A 78 -1.29 11.49 -8.82
N ILE A 79 -0.18 11.31 -8.10
CA ILE A 79 -0.07 11.64 -6.67
C ILE A 79 -0.37 13.12 -6.42
N GLN A 80 0.19 14.02 -7.22
CA GLN A 80 -0.06 15.47 -7.12
C GLN A 80 -1.53 15.81 -7.40
N SER A 81 -2.15 15.15 -8.39
CA SER A 81 -3.56 15.35 -8.72
C SER A 81 -4.49 14.86 -7.60
N ILE A 82 -4.20 13.71 -7.01
CA ILE A 82 -4.89 13.16 -5.84
C ILE A 82 -4.76 14.14 -4.66
N GLN A 83 -3.55 14.57 -4.35
CA GLN A 83 -3.29 15.54 -3.26
C GLN A 83 -4.06 16.84 -3.47
N ALA A 84 -4.05 17.38 -4.70
CA ALA A 84 -4.80 18.59 -5.04
C ALA A 84 -6.31 18.39 -4.90
N SER A 85 -6.85 17.21 -5.28
CA SER A 85 -8.26 16.90 -5.12
C SER A 85 -8.68 16.82 -3.66
N ILE A 86 -7.93 16.10 -2.84
CA ILE A 86 -8.17 16.03 -1.38
C ILE A 86 -8.11 17.42 -0.76
N SER A 87 -7.13 18.26 -1.12
CA SER A 87 -6.98 19.61 -0.57
C SER A 87 -8.11 20.56 -0.96
N ARG A 88 -8.71 20.37 -2.14
CA ARG A 88 -9.89 21.17 -2.58
C ARG A 88 -11.19 20.74 -1.89
N HIS A 89 -11.28 19.52 -1.39
CA HIS A 89 -12.46 19.03 -0.68
C HIS A 89 -12.49 19.59 0.74
N THR A 90 -13.39 20.54 1.01
CA THR A 90 -13.42 21.29 2.28
C THR A 90 -13.47 20.42 3.53
N GLY A 91 -14.24 19.32 3.49
CA GLY A 91 -14.32 18.34 4.58
C GLY A 91 -12.99 17.61 4.84
N ALA A 92 -12.33 17.17 3.77
CA ALA A 92 -11.02 16.54 3.88
C ALA A 92 -9.95 17.52 4.37
N ALA A 93 -9.89 18.72 3.78
CA ALA A 93 -8.96 19.76 4.18
C ALA A 93 -9.10 20.12 5.67
N ARG A 94 -10.35 20.21 6.18
CA ARG A 94 -10.61 20.46 7.60
C ARG A 94 -10.11 19.31 8.49
N LEU A 95 -10.37 18.04 8.12
CA LEU A 95 -9.90 16.89 8.90
C LEU A 95 -8.38 16.81 8.93
N LEU A 96 -7.71 17.16 7.85
CA LEU A 96 -6.25 17.09 7.71
C LEU A 96 -5.52 18.38 8.15
N SER A 97 -6.25 19.42 8.61
CA SER A 97 -5.66 20.73 8.92
C SER A 97 -4.71 20.71 10.12
N THR A 98 -5.03 19.92 11.14
CA THR A 98 -4.22 19.82 12.36
C THR A 98 -4.27 18.40 12.90
N GLY A 99 -3.11 17.77 13.00
CA GLY A 99 -3.06 16.38 13.46
C GLY A 99 -1.68 15.77 13.39
N LEU A 100 -1.63 14.47 13.64
CA LEU A 100 -0.41 13.65 13.65
C LEU A 100 -0.53 12.54 12.61
N ALA A 101 0.45 12.46 11.70
CA ALA A 101 0.51 11.44 10.66
C ALA A 101 1.20 10.17 11.18
N GLU A 102 0.70 9.01 10.74
CA GLU A 102 1.41 7.72 10.84
C GLU A 102 1.84 7.35 12.28
N MET A 103 1.04 7.74 13.28
CA MET A 103 1.35 7.43 14.67
C MET A 103 1.07 5.97 14.98
N SER A 104 2.10 5.26 15.43
CA SER A 104 1.96 3.85 15.83
C SER A 104 1.47 3.75 17.27
N GLY A 105 0.37 3.00 17.47
CA GLY A 105 -0.18 2.64 18.77
C GLY A 105 0.03 1.15 19.06
N PHE A 106 0.37 0.81 20.31
CA PHE A 106 0.56 -0.57 20.78
C PHE A 106 -0.23 -0.78 22.06
N TRP A 107 -1.00 -1.87 22.15
CA TRP A 107 -1.75 -2.22 23.37
C TRP A 107 -1.84 -3.73 23.54
N MET A 108 -2.23 -4.15 24.72
CA MET A 108 -2.61 -5.54 24.99
C MET A 108 -4.13 -5.64 24.89
N ASP A 109 -4.63 -6.55 24.08
CA ASP A 109 -6.06 -6.83 24.06
C ASP A 109 -6.48 -7.47 25.37
N SER A 110 -7.41 -6.82 26.08
CA SER A 110 -7.78 -7.22 27.45
C SER A 110 -8.51 -8.56 27.55
N GLU A 111 -9.17 -9.01 26.48
CA GLU A 111 -9.91 -10.27 26.47
C GLU A 111 -9.03 -11.46 26.07
N THR A 112 -8.10 -11.25 25.17
CA THR A 112 -7.29 -12.33 24.62
C THR A 112 -5.85 -12.34 25.12
N GLY A 113 -5.37 -11.23 25.69
CA GLY A 113 -3.96 -11.07 26.07
C GLY A 113 -3.00 -10.98 24.88
N ILE A 114 -3.54 -10.76 23.67
CA ILE A 114 -2.72 -10.66 22.46
C ILE A 114 -2.18 -9.25 22.31
N PRO A 115 -0.86 -9.08 22.06
CA PRO A 115 -0.31 -7.77 21.73
C PRO A 115 -0.81 -7.30 20.36
N CYS A 116 -1.40 -6.11 20.36
CA CYS A 116 -2.01 -5.49 19.22
C CYS A 116 -1.28 -4.20 18.83
N LYS A 117 -1.40 -3.80 17.56
CA LYS A 117 -0.84 -2.54 17.07
C LYS A 117 -1.73 -1.93 16.00
N CYS A 118 -1.75 -0.61 15.91
CA CYS A 118 -2.35 0.12 14.80
C CYS A 118 -1.45 1.28 14.36
N ARG A 119 -1.68 1.76 13.15
CA ARG A 119 -1.04 2.97 12.63
C ARG A 119 -2.03 3.68 11.70
N PRO A 120 -2.91 4.52 12.27
CA PRO A 120 -3.78 5.37 11.47
C PRO A 120 -2.98 6.32 10.58
N ASP A 121 -3.48 6.60 9.38
CA ASP A 121 -2.84 7.57 8.48
C ASP A 121 -2.79 8.95 9.12
N TRP A 122 -3.87 9.34 9.85
CA TRP A 122 -3.94 10.63 10.49
C TRP A 122 -4.82 10.62 11.76
N LEU A 123 -4.30 11.20 12.82
CA LEU A 123 -5.06 11.51 14.05
C LEU A 123 -5.37 12.99 14.08
N VAL A 124 -6.66 13.34 14.02
CA VAL A 124 -7.12 14.74 14.09
C VAL A 124 -6.89 15.29 15.49
N MET A 125 -6.26 16.45 15.58
CA MET A 125 -5.97 17.09 16.88
C MET A 125 -6.76 18.39 17.05
N ALA A 126 -7.19 18.65 18.28
CA ALA A 126 -7.69 19.95 18.73
C ALA A 126 -6.89 20.34 19.99
N GLY A 127 -5.89 21.19 19.83
CA GLY A 127 -4.87 21.39 20.84
C GLY A 127 -4.10 20.09 21.10
N GLU A 128 -4.02 19.65 22.34
CA GLU A 128 -3.35 18.39 22.74
C GLU A 128 -4.27 17.16 22.67
N MET A 129 -5.55 17.34 22.33
CA MET A 129 -6.51 16.24 22.33
C MET A 129 -6.71 15.67 20.92
N THR A 130 -6.65 14.35 20.82
CA THR A 130 -7.09 13.62 19.63
C THR A 130 -8.61 13.64 19.55
N THR A 131 -9.17 14.02 18.40
CA THR A 131 -10.61 14.20 18.21
C THR A 131 -11.22 13.37 17.10
N GLY A 132 -10.40 12.68 16.32
CA GLY A 132 -10.84 11.81 15.24
C GLY A 132 -9.71 10.97 14.67
N ILE A 133 -10.09 9.93 13.95
CA ILE A 133 -9.22 9.05 13.21
C ILE A 133 -9.55 9.22 11.74
N VAL A 134 -8.57 9.36 10.88
CA VAL A 134 -8.73 9.45 9.43
C VAL A 134 -7.85 8.42 8.75
N ASP A 135 -8.40 7.80 7.73
CA ASP A 135 -7.71 6.87 6.85
C ASP A 135 -8.01 7.24 5.40
N VAL A 136 -6.98 7.37 4.59
CA VAL A 136 -7.09 7.78 3.18
C VAL A 136 -7.07 6.55 2.29
N LYS A 137 -8.14 6.35 1.53
CA LYS A 137 -8.30 5.20 0.64
C LYS A 137 -8.34 5.63 -0.82
N SER A 138 -7.39 5.15 -1.61
CA SER A 138 -7.52 5.23 -3.06
C SER A 138 -8.46 4.13 -3.57
N CYS A 139 -9.41 4.47 -4.43
CA CYS A 139 -10.42 3.57 -4.95
C CYS A 139 -10.66 3.79 -6.45
N CYS A 140 -11.49 2.94 -7.06
CA CYS A 140 -11.92 3.11 -8.45
C CYS A 140 -13.22 3.94 -8.53
N ASP A 141 -14.03 3.93 -7.47
CA ASP A 141 -15.31 4.63 -7.38
C ASP A 141 -15.46 5.17 -5.95
N ALA A 142 -15.38 6.49 -5.82
CA ALA A 142 -15.53 7.19 -4.54
C ALA A 142 -16.97 7.55 -4.19
N SER A 143 -17.97 7.17 -5.01
CA SER A 143 -19.38 7.33 -4.66
C SER A 143 -19.74 6.53 -3.40
N ALA A 144 -20.82 6.93 -2.71
CA ALA A 144 -21.25 6.24 -1.50
C ALA A 144 -21.50 4.74 -1.72
N GLU A 145 -22.12 4.38 -2.85
CA GLU A 145 -22.39 2.98 -3.19
C GLU A 145 -21.14 2.21 -3.57
N GLY A 146 -20.29 2.78 -4.44
CA GLY A 146 -19.03 2.16 -4.88
C GLY A 146 -18.06 1.96 -3.73
N PHE A 147 -17.89 2.99 -2.90
CA PHE A 147 -16.99 2.91 -1.76
C PHE A 147 -17.52 1.98 -0.66
N ALA A 148 -18.85 1.92 -0.41
CA ALA A 148 -19.44 0.97 0.53
C ALA A 148 -19.18 -0.50 0.11
N ARG A 149 -19.28 -0.81 -1.19
CA ARG A 149 -18.86 -2.13 -1.70
C ARG A 149 -17.37 -2.40 -1.45
N GLY A 150 -16.53 -1.39 -1.67
CA GLY A 150 -15.10 -1.43 -1.36
C GLY A 150 -14.82 -1.70 0.12
N ILE A 151 -15.53 -1.03 1.04
CA ILE A 151 -15.42 -1.26 2.49
C ILE A 151 -15.68 -2.74 2.82
N ALA A 152 -16.77 -3.29 2.31
CA ALA A 152 -17.15 -4.68 2.58
C ALA A 152 -16.16 -5.69 1.99
N THR A 153 -15.68 -5.46 0.77
CA THR A 153 -14.76 -6.37 0.05
C THR A 153 -13.36 -6.36 0.63
N MET A 154 -12.86 -5.17 1.02
CA MET A 154 -11.50 -4.99 1.50
C MET A 154 -11.37 -5.07 3.03
N GLY A 155 -12.48 -5.24 3.75
CA GLY A 155 -12.49 -5.32 5.22
C GLY A 155 -12.15 -4.01 5.92
N TYR A 156 -12.48 -2.86 5.32
CA TYR A 156 -12.20 -1.55 5.93
C TYR A 156 -13.06 -1.29 7.18
N ASP A 157 -14.20 -1.94 7.30
CA ASP A 157 -15.02 -1.97 8.52
C ASP A 157 -14.27 -2.61 9.69
N LEU A 158 -13.58 -3.73 9.45
CA LEU A 158 -12.72 -4.38 10.43
C LEU A 158 -11.57 -3.45 10.85
N GLN A 159 -10.88 -2.83 9.89
CA GLN A 159 -9.80 -1.89 10.17
C GLN A 159 -10.29 -0.71 11.01
N ALA A 160 -11.42 -0.11 10.64
CA ALA A 160 -11.97 1.05 11.34
C ALA A 160 -12.31 0.73 12.80
N ALA A 161 -12.98 -0.40 13.05
CA ALA A 161 -13.31 -0.86 14.39
C ALA A 161 -12.05 -1.18 15.22
N TYR A 162 -11.12 -1.90 14.64
CA TYR A 162 -9.86 -2.29 15.30
C TYR A 162 -9.01 -1.07 15.68
N TYR A 163 -8.89 -0.08 14.77
CA TYR A 163 -8.18 1.15 15.06
C TYR A 163 -8.89 2.03 16.09
N GLN A 164 -10.24 2.12 16.01
CA GLN A 164 -11.01 2.87 16.99
C GLN A 164 -10.84 2.30 18.40
N ASP A 165 -10.93 0.98 18.54
CA ASP A 165 -10.77 0.31 19.84
C ASP A 165 -9.33 0.36 20.34
N GLY A 166 -8.34 0.28 19.45
CA GLY A 166 -6.92 0.48 19.78
C GLY A 166 -6.65 1.90 20.33
N ILE A 167 -7.14 2.92 19.65
CA ILE A 167 -7.01 4.31 20.13
C ILE A 167 -7.79 4.51 21.44
N LYS A 168 -8.96 3.88 21.60
CA LYS A 168 -9.70 3.88 22.86
C LYS A 168 -8.89 3.24 24.00
N ALA A 169 -8.23 2.11 23.75
CA ALA A 169 -7.39 1.45 24.76
C ALA A 169 -6.21 2.35 25.21
N LEU A 170 -5.67 3.15 24.31
CA LEU A 170 -4.53 4.04 24.57
C LEU A 170 -4.94 5.39 25.20
N THR A 171 -6.11 5.93 24.84
CA THR A 171 -6.53 7.29 25.21
C THR A 171 -7.73 7.33 26.17
N GLY A 172 -8.40 6.21 26.37
CA GLY A 172 -9.67 6.12 27.11
C GLY A 172 -10.88 6.66 26.34
N ARG A 173 -10.74 7.11 25.09
CA ARG A 173 -11.76 7.82 24.33
C ARG A 173 -12.17 7.07 23.06
N THR A 174 -13.46 6.93 22.84
CA THR A 174 -14.00 6.48 21.54
C THR A 174 -14.07 7.67 20.60
N LEU A 175 -13.33 7.59 19.49
CA LEU A 175 -13.23 8.68 18.51
C LEU A 175 -13.94 8.32 17.21
N PRO A 176 -14.55 9.28 16.50
CA PRO A 176 -15.11 9.04 15.19
C PRO A 176 -14.02 8.63 14.19
N PHE A 177 -14.35 7.65 13.35
CA PHE A 177 -13.48 7.20 12.27
C PHE A 177 -14.00 7.77 10.92
N HIS A 178 -13.09 8.33 10.14
CA HIS A 178 -13.40 8.93 8.85
C HIS A 178 -12.56 8.30 7.75
N PHE A 179 -13.20 8.05 6.61
CA PHE A 179 -12.52 7.71 5.37
C PHE A 179 -12.47 8.93 4.46
N ILE A 180 -11.30 9.18 3.88
CA ILE A 180 -11.16 10.06 2.72
C ILE A 180 -10.96 9.14 1.53
N ALA A 181 -12.03 8.91 0.76
CA ALA A 181 -12.00 8.14 -0.46
C ALA A 181 -11.59 9.04 -1.63
N VAL A 182 -10.60 8.63 -2.43
CA VAL A 182 -10.16 9.37 -3.61
C VAL A 182 -9.96 8.42 -4.79
N GLU A 183 -10.47 8.79 -5.94
CA GLU A 183 -10.30 8.01 -7.15
C GLU A 183 -8.86 8.07 -7.66
N LYS A 184 -8.40 6.93 -8.22
CA LYS A 184 -7.04 6.80 -8.77
C LYS A 184 -6.87 7.46 -10.12
N ASP A 185 -7.98 7.59 -10.86
CA ASP A 185 -8.02 8.10 -12.22
C ASP A 185 -8.73 9.44 -12.29
N ALA A 186 -8.49 10.20 -13.36
CA ALA A 186 -9.16 11.48 -13.57
C ALA A 186 -10.69 11.30 -13.65
N PRO A 187 -11.47 12.17 -12.97
CA PRO A 187 -11.08 13.47 -12.41
C PRO A 187 -10.54 13.44 -10.96
N PHE A 188 -10.15 12.27 -10.42
CA PHE A 188 -9.64 12.10 -9.05
C PHE A 188 -10.66 12.54 -8.01
N ALA A 189 -11.92 12.14 -8.19
CA ALA A 189 -13.01 12.55 -7.32
C ALA A 189 -12.72 12.15 -5.87
N THR A 190 -13.00 13.09 -4.94
CA THR A 190 -12.78 12.88 -3.50
C THR A 190 -14.10 12.95 -2.76
N ALA A 191 -14.34 11.99 -1.87
CA ALA A 191 -15.46 11.97 -0.94
C ALA A 191 -14.98 11.70 0.49
N VAL A 192 -15.72 12.19 1.47
CA VAL A 192 -15.41 11.99 2.90
C VAL A 192 -16.58 11.31 3.57
N TYR A 193 -16.32 10.19 4.22
CA TYR A 193 -17.31 9.38 4.91
C TYR A 193 -16.94 9.21 6.37
N LYS A 194 -17.91 9.35 7.27
CA LYS A 194 -17.79 8.92 8.65
C LYS A 194 -18.29 7.48 8.75
N ALA A 195 -17.53 6.62 9.38
CA ALA A 195 -17.97 5.28 9.71
C ALA A 195 -19.22 5.33 10.61
N SER A 196 -20.29 4.62 10.24
CA SER A 196 -21.47 4.48 11.10
C SER A 196 -21.20 3.55 12.28
N ASP A 197 -21.96 3.72 13.36
CA ASP A 197 -21.83 2.86 14.52
C ASP A 197 -22.13 1.40 14.16
N GLU A 198 -23.12 1.16 13.29
CA GLU A 198 -23.44 -0.19 12.79
C GLU A 198 -22.27 -0.82 12.03
N MET A 199 -21.63 -0.07 11.14
CA MET A 199 -20.43 -0.54 10.44
C MET A 199 -19.30 -0.89 11.40
N ILE A 200 -19.07 -0.06 12.40
CA ILE A 200 -18.05 -0.29 13.46
C ILE A 200 -18.39 -1.56 14.25
N GLU A 201 -19.64 -1.79 14.62
CA GLU A 201 -20.05 -3.02 15.35
C GLU A 201 -19.83 -4.28 14.51
N VAL A 202 -20.18 -4.26 13.21
CA VAL A 202 -19.91 -5.37 12.29
C VAL A 202 -18.40 -5.64 12.20
N GLY A 203 -17.60 -4.60 12.00
CA GLY A 203 -16.13 -4.69 11.96
C GLY A 203 -15.55 -5.21 13.27
N ARG A 204 -16.11 -4.76 14.42
CA ARG A 204 -15.72 -5.23 15.76
C ARG A 204 -15.96 -6.72 15.93
N ALA A 205 -17.14 -7.21 15.55
CA ALA A 205 -17.44 -8.64 15.62
C ALA A 205 -16.44 -9.47 14.79
N LYS A 206 -16.06 -8.99 13.60
CA LYS A 206 -15.08 -9.66 12.73
C LYS A 206 -13.70 -9.75 13.36
N TYR A 207 -13.13 -8.63 13.82
CA TYR A 207 -11.77 -8.67 14.38
C TYR A 207 -11.70 -9.37 15.74
N ARG A 208 -12.77 -9.26 16.57
CA ARG A 208 -12.86 -9.99 17.83
C ARG A 208 -12.86 -11.52 17.59
N GLY A 209 -13.65 -11.99 16.63
CA GLY A 209 -13.62 -13.39 16.22
C GLY A 209 -12.22 -13.85 15.77
N ALA A 210 -11.53 -13.02 14.98
CA ALA A 210 -10.17 -13.32 14.55
C ALA A 210 -9.16 -13.37 15.73
N LEU A 211 -9.24 -12.46 16.71
CA LEU A 211 -8.39 -12.50 17.91
C LEU A 211 -8.67 -13.72 18.78
N GLN A 212 -9.92 -14.10 18.97
CA GLN A 212 -10.30 -15.32 19.70
C GLN A 212 -9.76 -16.57 19.01
N LEU A 213 -9.90 -16.67 17.70
CA LEU A 213 -9.32 -17.76 16.93
C LEU A 213 -7.79 -17.80 17.06
N LEU A 214 -7.12 -16.65 16.95
CA LEU A 214 -5.67 -16.56 17.12
C LEU A 214 -5.22 -17.00 18.52
N LYS A 215 -5.96 -16.60 19.56
CA LYS A 215 -5.72 -17.04 20.93
C LYS A 215 -5.83 -18.57 21.03
N TRP A 216 -6.93 -19.13 20.54
CA TRP A 216 -7.13 -20.58 20.53
C TRP A 216 -6.03 -21.32 19.78
N CYS A 217 -5.62 -20.84 18.60
CA CYS A 217 -4.53 -21.43 17.82
C CYS A 217 -3.21 -21.48 18.60
N ARG A 218 -2.89 -20.40 19.33
CA ARG A 218 -1.67 -20.32 20.15
C ARG A 218 -1.71 -21.24 21.35
N GLU A 219 -2.86 -21.28 22.07
CA GLU A 219 -3.04 -22.10 23.27
C GLU A 219 -3.01 -23.61 22.94
N ASN A 220 -3.55 -23.99 21.78
CA ASN A 220 -3.64 -25.40 21.39
C ASN A 220 -2.52 -25.83 20.44
N ASN A 221 -1.69 -24.91 19.96
CA ASN A 221 -0.68 -25.12 18.93
C ASN A 221 -1.27 -25.78 17.67
N GLN A 222 -2.49 -25.38 17.30
CA GLN A 222 -3.23 -25.88 16.13
C GLN A 222 -3.63 -24.73 15.24
N TRP A 223 -3.36 -24.87 13.95
CA TRP A 223 -3.64 -23.84 12.94
C TRP A 223 -4.54 -24.47 11.88
N PRO A 224 -5.88 -24.33 12.04
CA PRO A 224 -6.83 -24.97 11.12
C PRO A 224 -6.70 -24.38 9.71
N ALA A 225 -6.75 -25.28 8.73
CA ALA A 225 -6.92 -24.94 7.32
C ALA A 225 -8.42 -24.78 7.00
N TYR A 226 -8.76 -24.52 5.74
CA TYR A 226 -10.14 -24.40 5.30
C TYR A 226 -10.95 -25.70 5.54
N GLN A 227 -10.29 -26.84 5.41
CA GLN A 227 -10.89 -28.16 5.67
C GLN A 227 -9.86 -29.13 6.25
N PRO A 228 -10.27 -30.18 6.96
CA PRO A 228 -9.38 -31.20 7.47
C PRO A 228 -8.58 -31.88 6.36
N SER A 229 -7.35 -32.27 6.65
CA SER A 229 -6.50 -32.99 5.69
C SER A 229 -7.14 -34.29 5.25
N GLY A 230 -7.19 -34.54 3.95
CA GLY A 230 -7.78 -35.75 3.35
C GLY A 230 -9.29 -35.68 3.13
N VAL A 231 -9.95 -34.59 3.50
CA VAL A 231 -11.37 -34.36 3.18
C VAL A 231 -11.47 -33.74 1.78
N ILE A 232 -12.41 -34.24 1.00
CA ILE A 232 -12.82 -33.67 -0.29
C ILE A 232 -14.25 -33.19 -0.12
N GLU A 233 -14.47 -31.89 -0.28
CA GLU A 233 -15.78 -31.27 -0.15
C GLU A 233 -16.33 -30.93 -1.53
N GLU A 234 -17.65 -31.07 -1.68
CA GLU A 234 -18.35 -30.60 -2.88
C GLU A 234 -18.44 -29.08 -2.83
N ILE A 235 -18.21 -28.40 -3.97
CA ILE A 235 -18.29 -26.96 -4.11
C ILE A 235 -19.32 -26.56 -5.15
N ASP A 236 -20.21 -25.67 -4.78
CA ASP A 236 -21.23 -25.11 -5.64
C ASP A 236 -20.82 -23.72 -6.21
N LEU A 237 -21.49 -23.35 -7.29
CA LEU A 237 -21.39 -21.99 -7.80
C LEU A 237 -22.05 -20.99 -6.84
N PRO A 238 -21.52 -19.77 -6.72
CA PRO A 238 -22.19 -18.72 -5.97
C PRO A 238 -23.57 -18.41 -6.59
N ARG A 239 -24.54 -18.05 -5.75
CA ARG A 239 -25.96 -17.85 -6.16
C ARG A 239 -26.13 -16.95 -7.39
N TRP A 240 -25.33 -15.91 -7.54
CA TRP A 240 -25.39 -15.00 -8.68
C TRP A 240 -24.92 -15.65 -10.00
N ALA A 241 -24.11 -16.70 -9.93
CA ALA A 241 -23.62 -17.44 -11.10
C ALA A 241 -24.47 -18.70 -11.38
N ALA A 242 -25.29 -19.14 -10.42
CA ALA A 242 -26.15 -20.30 -10.55
C ALA A 242 -27.49 -20.00 -11.25
N ASN A 243 -27.88 -18.72 -11.41
CA ASN A 243 -29.08 -18.30 -12.11
C ASN A 243 -28.82 -18.24 -13.63
N PHE A 244 -28.53 -19.37 -14.25
CA PHE A 244 -28.48 -19.52 -15.69
C PHE A 244 -29.84 -20.04 -16.15
N ASN A 245 -30.65 -19.18 -16.76
CA ASN A 245 -31.86 -19.64 -17.48
C ASN A 245 -31.39 -20.35 -18.74
N LEU A 246 -31.59 -21.67 -18.80
CA LEU A 246 -31.33 -22.49 -19.99
C LEU A 246 -32.44 -22.36 -21.07
N ASP A 247 -33.36 -21.41 -20.92
CA ASP A 247 -34.55 -21.23 -21.76
C ASP A 247 -34.47 -20.02 -22.71
N ASP A 248 -33.25 -19.57 -23.09
CA ASP A 248 -33.06 -18.60 -24.18
C ASP A 248 -32.27 -19.21 -25.35
#